data_6a30d4716b851cd98cf9dcd8f9d18549
#
_entry.id   6a30d4716b851cd98cf9dcd8f9d18549
#
_cell.length_a   1.000
_cell.length_b   1.000
_cell.length_c   1.000
_cell.angle_alpha   90.00
_cell.angle_beta   90.00
_cell.angle_gamma   90.00
#
_symmetry.space_group_name_H-M   'P 1'
#
loop_
_entity.id
_entity.type
_entity.pdbx_description
1 polymer ?
#
loop_
_entity_poly.entity_id
_entity_poly.type
_entity_poly.pdbx_seq_one_letter_code
_entity_poly.pdbx_strand_id
1 'polypeptide(L)'
;MKKLTAGIASLLLALSLPIGGTAQSKAPAPIHPIPTRAQIEWQELETYAFVHFGLNTFNDLEWGYGNTPAKTFAPERLDTEQWVRTLKRAGMKGVILTAKHHDGFCLWPTKTTEYSVKNSPWKDGQGDLVRELSESCRKH
;
A
#
# COMPACT_ATOMS: atom_id res chain seq x y z
N MET A 1 -3.67 -27.97 -80.94
CA MET A 1 -4.27 -28.61 -79.77
C MET A 1 -4.04 -27.62 -78.57
N LYS A 2 -5.07 -26.84 -78.21
CA LYS A 2 -5.01 -25.89 -77.07
C LYS A 2 -5.76 -26.53 -75.91
N LYS A 3 -5.02 -26.73 -74.78
CA LYS A 3 -5.61 -27.20 -73.54
C LYS A 3 -6.17 -26.03 -72.76
N LEU A 4 -7.45 -26.03 -72.48
CA LEU A 4 -8.18 -25.11 -71.67
C LEU A 4 -8.05 -25.61 -70.19
N THR A 5 -7.40 -24.85 -69.33
CA THR A 5 -7.41 -25.11 -67.88
C THR A 5 -8.47 -24.24 -67.24
N ALA A 6 -9.52 -24.88 -66.74
CA ALA A 6 -10.56 -24.22 -65.96
C ALA A 6 -10.07 -24.01 -64.51
N GLY A 7 -9.97 -22.75 -64.10
CA GLY A 7 -9.71 -22.40 -62.73
C GLY A 7 -11.00 -22.41 -61.92
N ILE A 8 -11.03 -23.20 -60.84
CA ILE A 8 -12.12 -23.22 -59.89
C ILE A 8 -11.86 -22.08 -58.89
N ALA A 9 -12.66 -21.03 -58.95
CA ALA A 9 -12.66 -19.98 -57.93
C ALA A 9 -13.54 -20.42 -56.73
N SER A 10 -12.91 -20.80 -55.63
CA SER A 10 -13.62 -21.08 -54.37
C SER A 10 -14.05 -19.78 -53.71
N LEU A 11 -15.35 -19.50 -53.72
CA LEU A 11 -15.96 -18.37 -53.01
C LEU A 11 -16.13 -18.75 -51.54
N LEU A 12 -15.23 -18.28 -50.67
CA LEU A 12 -15.37 -18.38 -49.20
C LEU A 12 -16.40 -17.36 -48.72
N LEU A 13 -17.63 -17.83 -48.50
CA LEU A 13 -18.68 -17.03 -47.85
C LEU A 13 -18.39 -17.01 -46.33
N ALA A 14 -17.80 -15.94 -45.83
CA ALA A 14 -17.63 -15.73 -44.40
C ALA A 14 -18.99 -15.41 -43.76
N LEU A 15 -19.60 -16.38 -43.08
CA LEU A 15 -20.75 -16.17 -42.22
C LEU A 15 -20.27 -15.40 -40.98
N SER A 16 -20.49 -14.09 -40.96
CA SER A 16 -20.38 -13.29 -39.73
C SER A 16 -21.59 -13.58 -38.85
N LEU A 17 -21.45 -14.50 -37.91
CA LEU A 17 -22.42 -14.65 -36.83
C LEU A 17 -22.36 -13.39 -35.95
N PRO A 18 -23.49 -12.75 -35.64
CA PRO A 18 -23.50 -11.67 -34.65
C PRO A 18 -23.08 -12.28 -33.32
N ILE A 19 -21.94 -11.82 -32.79
CA ILE A 19 -21.57 -12.09 -31.40
C ILE A 19 -22.65 -11.42 -30.57
N GLY A 20 -23.59 -12.22 -30.06
CA GLY A 20 -24.65 -11.76 -29.18
C GLY A 20 -24.02 -11.04 -28.00
N GLY A 21 -24.19 -9.72 -27.94
CA GLY A 21 -23.83 -8.94 -26.80
C GLY A 21 -24.55 -9.56 -25.58
N THR A 22 -23.79 -10.02 -24.59
CA THR A 22 -24.37 -10.40 -23.31
C THR A 22 -25.11 -9.20 -22.75
N ALA A 23 -26.43 -9.29 -22.71
CA ALA A 23 -27.24 -8.26 -22.09
C ALA A 23 -26.73 -8.10 -20.66
N GLN A 24 -26.08 -6.98 -20.38
CA GLN A 24 -25.58 -6.67 -19.05
C GLN A 24 -26.80 -6.54 -18.14
N SER A 25 -27.06 -7.56 -17.35
CA SER A 25 -28.17 -7.56 -16.41
C SER A 25 -27.99 -6.36 -15.47
N LYS A 26 -29.05 -5.58 -15.28
CA LYS A 26 -29.03 -4.45 -14.34
C LYS A 26 -28.62 -4.98 -12.97
N ALA A 27 -27.60 -4.39 -12.40
CA ALA A 27 -27.15 -4.76 -11.06
C ALA A 27 -28.32 -4.73 -10.07
N PRO A 28 -28.42 -5.68 -9.16
CA PRO A 28 -29.45 -5.69 -8.12
C PRO A 28 -29.34 -4.41 -7.26
N ALA A 29 -30.47 -4.01 -6.67
CA ALA A 29 -30.45 -2.91 -5.72
C ALA A 29 -29.54 -3.21 -4.52
N PRO A 30 -28.74 -2.24 -4.04
CA PRO A 30 -27.89 -2.44 -2.89
C PRO A 30 -28.69 -2.80 -1.64
N ILE A 31 -28.17 -3.73 -0.83
CA ILE A 31 -28.73 -4.08 0.49
C ILE A 31 -27.91 -3.33 1.54
N HIS A 32 -28.59 -2.63 2.44
CA HIS A 32 -27.95 -1.87 3.52
C HIS A 32 -27.38 -2.79 4.61
N PRO A 33 -26.25 -2.43 5.29
CA PRO A 33 -25.45 -1.22 5.04
C PRO A 33 -24.61 -1.31 3.75
N ILE A 34 -24.56 -0.23 2.98
CA ILE A 34 -23.70 -0.11 1.82
C ILE A 34 -22.41 0.65 2.19
N PRO A 35 -21.25 0.31 1.58
CA PRO A 35 -20.01 1.04 1.84
C PRO A 35 -20.12 2.50 1.39
N THR A 36 -19.49 3.39 2.14
CA THR A 36 -19.30 4.77 1.72
C THR A 36 -18.31 4.85 0.57
N ARG A 37 -18.30 5.97 -0.15
CA ARG A 37 -17.31 6.20 -1.21
C ARG A 37 -15.86 6.06 -0.70
N ALA A 38 -15.54 6.60 0.48
CA ALA A 38 -14.21 6.48 1.08
C ALA A 38 -13.82 5.03 1.38
N GLN A 39 -14.78 4.19 1.79
CA GLN A 39 -14.52 2.76 2.01
C GLN A 39 -14.27 2.01 0.69
N ILE A 40 -14.98 2.38 -0.38
CA ILE A 40 -14.74 1.81 -1.72
C ILE A 40 -13.36 2.22 -2.22
N GLU A 41 -13.03 3.51 -2.17
CA GLU A 41 -11.71 4.03 -2.57
C GLU A 41 -10.56 3.36 -1.79
N TRP A 42 -10.78 3.09 -0.49
CA TRP A 42 -9.82 2.32 0.30
C TRP A 42 -9.65 0.88 -0.21
N GLN A 43 -10.73 0.19 -0.54
CA GLN A 43 -10.66 -1.18 -1.09
C GLN A 43 -10.03 -1.22 -2.48
N GLU A 44 -10.23 -0.18 -3.29
CA GLU A 44 -9.62 -0.05 -4.62
C GLU A 44 -8.10 0.15 -4.59
N LEU A 45 -7.53 0.46 -3.43
CA LEU A 45 -6.06 0.44 -3.26
C LEU A 45 -5.49 -0.97 -3.47
N GLU A 46 -6.25 -2.04 -3.15
CA GLU A 46 -5.92 -3.46 -3.29
C GLU A 46 -4.64 -3.88 -2.55
N THR A 47 -3.52 -3.19 -2.82
CA THR A 47 -2.21 -3.50 -2.26
C THR A 47 -1.60 -2.30 -1.53
N TYR A 48 -1.27 -2.51 -0.28
CA TYR A 48 -0.51 -1.55 0.55
C TYR A 48 0.43 -2.30 1.48
N ALA A 49 1.49 -1.61 1.88
CA ALA A 49 2.48 -2.16 2.78
C ALA A 49 2.14 -1.85 4.23
N PHE A 50 2.54 -2.76 5.11
CA PHE A 50 2.55 -2.54 6.54
C PHE A 50 4.00 -2.41 7.02
N VAL A 51 4.35 -1.35 7.75
CA VAL A 51 5.69 -1.12 8.26
C VAL A 51 5.67 -1.16 9.79
N HIS A 52 6.29 -2.21 10.34
CA HIS A 52 6.53 -2.39 11.77
C HIS A 52 7.99 -2.04 12.10
N PHE A 53 8.32 -0.77 12.11
CA PHE A 53 9.62 -0.29 12.54
C PHE A 53 9.46 0.53 13.82
N GLY A 54 10.09 0.12 14.91
CA GLY A 54 9.92 0.77 16.20
C GLY A 54 10.97 0.32 17.21
N LEU A 55 10.71 0.59 18.49
CA LEU A 55 11.64 0.27 19.58
C LEU A 55 11.97 -1.23 19.65
N ASN A 56 10.99 -2.09 19.38
CA ASN A 56 11.17 -3.54 19.42
C ASN A 56 12.15 -4.06 18.37
N THR A 57 12.31 -3.34 17.23
CA THR A 57 13.30 -3.66 16.19
C THR A 57 14.73 -3.69 16.74
N PHE A 58 15.02 -2.87 17.77
CA PHE A 58 16.36 -2.79 18.40
C PHE A 58 16.58 -3.83 19.49
N ASN A 59 15.54 -4.56 19.90
CA ASN A 59 15.60 -5.56 20.95
C ASN A 59 15.36 -6.99 20.45
N ASP A 60 15.18 -7.16 19.15
CA ASP A 60 14.80 -8.45 18.55
C ASP A 60 13.54 -9.05 19.21
N LEU A 61 12.55 -8.18 19.44
CA LEU A 61 11.27 -8.57 20.04
C LEU A 61 10.12 -8.31 19.06
N GLU A 62 9.20 -9.26 19.00
CA GLU A 62 7.93 -9.06 18.31
C GLU A 62 7.02 -8.10 19.09
N TRP A 63 6.93 -8.31 20.40
CA TRP A 63 6.13 -7.48 21.31
C TRP A 63 6.99 -6.99 22.47
N GLY A 64 6.96 -5.69 22.72
CA GLY A 64 7.60 -5.09 23.89
C GLY A 64 6.63 -4.95 25.06
N TYR A 65 7.20 -4.82 26.25
CA TYR A 65 6.47 -4.71 27.53
C TYR A 65 6.40 -3.28 28.07
N GLY A 66 6.86 -2.29 27.30
CA GLY A 66 6.87 -0.89 27.75
C GLY A 66 7.98 -0.55 28.74
N ASN A 67 8.94 -1.43 28.97
CA ASN A 67 10.05 -1.26 29.90
C ASN A 67 11.42 -1.02 29.24
N THR A 68 11.46 -1.07 27.91
CA THR A 68 12.69 -0.73 27.16
C THR A 68 12.94 0.76 27.24
N PRO A 69 14.16 1.20 27.64
CA PRO A 69 14.48 2.63 27.68
C PRO A 69 14.32 3.30 26.32
N ALA A 70 13.71 4.49 26.26
CA ALA A 70 13.51 5.26 25.04
C ALA A 70 14.82 5.52 24.26
N LYS A 71 15.95 5.64 24.98
CA LYS A 71 17.29 5.82 24.39
C LYS A 71 17.75 4.67 23.49
N THR A 72 17.12 3.50 23.56
CA THR A 72 17.39 2.36 22.68
C THR A 72 16.95 2.63 21.24
N PHE A 73 15.97 3.52 21.04
CA PHE A 73 15.55 3.93 19.70
C PHE A 73 16.57 4.92 19.11
N ALA A 74 17.56 4.38 18.40
CA ALA A 74 18.68 5.14 17.84
C ALA A 74 18.97 4.74 16.37
N PRO A 75 18.04 4.93 15.43
CA PRO A 75 18.27 4.61 14.02
C PRO A 75 19.31 5.56 13.41
N GLU A 76 20.40 5.00 12.86
CA GLU A 76 21.48 5.77 12.21
C GLU A 76 21.17 6.17 10.77
N ARG A 77 20.43 5.34 10.05
CA ARG A 77 20.19 5.48 8.60
C ARG A 77 18.72 5.31 8.21
N LEU A 78 17.83 5.89 9.01
CA LEU A 78 16.41 5.86 8.69
C LEU A 78 16.13 6.83 7.53
N ASP A 79 15.57 6.29 6.43
CA ASP A 79 15.23 7.05 5.22
C ASP A 79 13.82 6.65 4.75
N THR A 80 12.84 7.46 5.12
CA THR A 80 11.44 7.24 4.74
C THR A 80 11.18 7.43 3.24
N GLU A 81 11.99 8.26 2.58
CA GLU A 81 11.90 8.39 1.11
C GLU A 81 12.33 7.10 0.40
N GLN A 82 13.37 6.45 0.90
CA GLN A 82 13.82 5.16 0.38
C GLN A 82 12.70 4.11 0.55
N TRP A 83 12.02 4.08 1.70
CA TRP A 83 10.88 3.19 1.93
C TRP A 83 9.80 3.42 0.89
N VAL A 84 9.31 4.65 0.77
CA VAL A 84 8.22 5.00 -0.14
C VAL A 84 8.57 4.68 -1.60
N ARG A 85 9.77 5.06 -2.06
CA ARG A 85 10.22 4.74 -3.42
C ARG A 85 10.28 3.24 -3.68
N THR A 86 10.72 2.46 -2.69
CA THR A 86 10.81 1.01 -2.82
C THR A 86 9.42 0.38 -2.90
N LEU A 87 8.51 0.77 -2.01
CA LEU A 87 7.14 0.28 -1.97
C LEU A 87 6.36 0.66 -3.25
N LYS A 88 6.53 1.91 -3.71
CA LYS A 88 5.92 2.36 -4.97
C LYS A 88 6.41 1.54 -6.18
N ARG A 89 7.73 1.28 -6.28
CA ARG A 89 8.27 0.41 -7.33
C ARG A 89 7.76 -1.03 -7.26
N ALA A 90 7.43 -1.51 -6.06
CA ALA A 90 6.80 -2.82 -5.85
C ALA A 90 5.29 -2.83 -6.17
N GLY A 91 4.71 -1.71 -6.61
CA GLY A 91 3.29 -1.61 -6.95
C GLY A 91 2.36 -1.32 -5.78
N MET A 92 2.90 -1.04 -4.59
CA MET A 92 2.08 -0.66 -3.44
C MET A 92 1.46 0.73 -3.64
N LYS A 93 0.18 0.85 -3.34
CA LYS A 93 -0.59 2.11 -3.49
C LYS A 93 -0.70 2.89 -2.18
N GLY A 94 -0.30 2.28 -1.07
CA GLY A 94 -0.31 2.92 0.24
C GLY A 94 0.66 2.26 1.21
N VAL A 95 0.87 2.92 2.35
CA VAL A 95 1.67 2.40 3.45
C VAL A 95 0.97 2.68 4.78
N ILE A 96 0.97 1.69 5.65
CA ILE A 96 0.49 1.79 7.03
C ILE A 96 1.70 1.68 7.94
N LEU A 97 1.94 2.69 8.75
CA LEU A 97 2.99 2.68 9.77
C LEU A 97 2.38 2.29 11.12
N THR A 98 3.00 1.36 11.83
CA THR A 98 2.72 1.14 13.24
C THR A 98 3.34 2.27 14.06
N ALA A 99 2.66 3.41 14.11
CA ALA A 99 3.16 4.63 14.78
C ALA A 99 3.34 4.44 16.31
N LYS A 100 2.60 3.51 16.90
CA LYS A 100 2.69 3.08 18.29
C LYS A 100 2.32 1.60 18.35
N HIS A 101 3.20 0.77 18.92
CA HIS A 101 2.98 -0.66 19.07
C HIS A 101 2.52 -1.02 20.50
N HIS A 102 2.44 -2.32 20.84
CA HIS A 102 2.03 -2.84 22.14
C HIS A 102 2.88 -2.33 23.32
N ASP A 103 4.15 -2.04 23.08
CA ASP A 103 5.06 -1.47 24.07
C ASP A 103 4.69 -0.04 24.50
N GLY A 104 3.87 0.65 23.71
CA GLY A 104 3.43 2.00 23.99
C GLY A 104 4.38 3.10 23.56
N PHE A 105 5.52 2.78 22.94
CA PHE A 105 6.47 3.78 22.44
C PHE A 105 5.91 4.52 21.21
N CYS A 106 5.90 5.85 21.27
CA CYS A 106 5.36 6.68 20.19
C CYS A 106 6.48 7.15 19.26
N LEU A 107 6.32 6.89 17.96
CA LEU A 107 7.28 7.30 16.91
C LEU A 107 7.15 8.78 16.48
N TRP A 108 6.42 9.58 17.26
CA TRP A 108 6.28 11.03 17.08
C TRP A 108 6.41 11.71 18.46
N PRO A 109 6.81 13.00 18.53
CA PRO A 109 7.02 13.72 19.78
C PRO A 109 5.68 14.15 20.39
N THR A 110 4.92 13.18 20.91
CA THR A 110 3.62 13.40 21.55
C THR A 110 3.71 14.19 22.86
N LYS A 111 2.63 14.88 23.21
CA LYS A 111 2.47 15.56 24.51
C LYS A 111 1.81 14.68 25.57
N THR A 112 1.31 13.50 25.20
CA THR A 112 0.50 12.65 26.09
C THR A 112 1.32 11.66 26.92
N THR A 113 2.58 11.40 26.54
CA THR A 113 3.48 10.51 27.24
C THR A 113 4.93 10.91 27.05
N GLU A 114 5.78 10.58 28.04
CA GLU A 114 7.22 10.70 27.92
C GLU A 114 7.85 9.52 27.14
N TYR A 115 7.11 8.43 26.95
CA TYR A 115 7.59 7.25 26.24
C TYR A 115 7.44 7.40 24.71
N SER A 116 8.35 8.19 24.15
CA SER A 116 8.34 8.55 22.75
C SER A 116 9.72 8.95 22.24
N VAL A 117 9.83 9.17 20.94
CA VAL A 117 11.05 9.62 20.26
C VAL A 117 11.66 10.88 20.84
N LYS A 118 10.90 11.74 21.52
CA LYS A 118 11.43 12.96 22.16
C LYS A 118 12.45 12.66 23.26
N ASN A 119 12.41 11.47 23.86
CA ASN A 119 13.35 11.00 24.88
C ASN A 119 14.36 9.98 24.31
N SER A 120 14.47 9.88 22.99
CA SER A 120 15.47 9.08 22.30
C SER A 120 16.62 9.98 21.79
N PRO A 121 17.82 9.42 21.51
CA PRO A 121 18.89 10.18 20.88
C PRO A 121 18.64 10.45 19.38
N TRP A 122 17.63 9.84 18.81
CA TRP A 122 17.34 10.02 17.39
C TRP A 122 16.97 11.48 17.08
N LYS A 123 17.78 12.13 16.23
CA LYS A 123 17.64 13.55 15.86
C LYS A 123 17.53 14.46 17.10
N ASP A 124 18.29 14.16 18.14
CA ASP A 124 18.27 14.90 19.41
C ASP A 124 16.87 15.04 20.03
N GLY A 125 16.05 13.99 19.91
CA GLY A 125 14.67 13.95 20.40
C GLY A 125 13.66 14.74 19.56
N GLN A 126 14.05 15.27 18.41
CA GLN A 126 13.18 16.05 17.52
C GLN A 126 12.66 15.26 16.30
N GLY A 127 13.00 13.98 16.22
CA GLY A 127 12.52 13.10 15.17
C GLY A 127 11.00 12.92 15.23
N ASP A 128 10.38 12.84 14.07
CA ASP A 128 8.94 12.57 13.93
C ASP A 128 8.73 11.65 12.71
N LEU A 129 8.76 10.34 12.97
CA LEU A 129 8.68 9.35 11.90
C LEU A 129 7.33 9.39 11.17
N VAL A 130 6.27 9.74 11.88
CA VAL A 130 4.93 9.85 11.29
C VAL A 130 4.90 10.99 10.26
N ARG A 131 5.43 12.15 10.64
CA ARG A 131 5.54 13.31 9.74
C ARG A 131 6.46 13.03 8.57
N GLU A 132 7.66 12.49 8.83
CA GLU A 132 8.66 12.21 7.79
C GLU A 132 8.12 11.23 6.74
N LEU A 133 7.42 10.16 7.17
CA LEU A 133 6.80 9.23 6.24
C LEU A 133 5.67 9.90 5.44
N SER A 134 4.83 10.71 6.09
CA SER A 134 3.76 11.46 5.43
C SER A 134 4.30 12.43 4.36
N GLU A 135 5.40 13.12 4.65
CA GLU A 135 6.08 14.01 3.71
C GLU A 135 6.67 13.24 2.52
N SER A 136 7.29 12.09 2.79
CA SER A 136 7.80 11.20 1.75
C SER A 136 6.70 10.67 0.83
N CYS A 137 5.54 10.30 1.39
CA CYS A 137 4.37 9.87 0.61
C CYS A 137 3.80 10.99 -0.26
N ARG A 138 3.81 12.24 0.21
CA ARG A 138 3.34 13.38 -0.60
C ARG A 138 4.29 13.72 -1.75
N LYS A 139 5.57 13.44 -1.57
CA LYS A 139 6.63 13.73 -2.56
C LYS A 139 6.65 12.70 -3.69
N HIS A 140 6.31 11.47 -3.43
CA HIS A 140 6.44 10.35 -4.36
C HIS A 140 5.11 9.70 -4.72
#